data_a16632780dc0146ed79f36c27c2b6230
#
_entry.id   a16632780dc0146ed79f36c27c2b6230
#
_cell.length_a   1.000
_cell.length_b   1.000
_cell.length_c   1.000
_cell.angle_alpha   90.00
_cell.angle_beta   90.00
_cell.angle_gamma   90.00
#
_symmetry.space_group_name_H-M   'P 1'
#
loop_
_entity.id
_entity.type
_entity.pdbx_description
1 polymer ?
#
loop_
_entity_poly.entity_id
_entity_poly.type
_entity_poly.pdbx_seq_one_letter_code
_entity_poly.pdbx_strand_id
1 'polypeptide(L)'
;MKVDPRFVYLIGWLSRLAGLASVGSGALVLWGWNVDDEALKSFMHSGQVATHPLIAMEFILAGIALLFLRADRLSRWRRQVGLGFATAVVLVAVHKLIGYQYNLGHEVPTYLFLDRSIDSYLFYFKLGGYRMSPNAAFSFLLVGLALVLIDVRIRGRAYLPQICILVATAAGLLSMSSYFYNVLLLYGVSGLVPAVPDTATGFLILCFGLLCARPAREP
;
A
#
# COMPACT_ATOMS: atom_id res chain seq x y z
N MET A 1 -15.84 -28.36 -10.01
CA MET A 1 -16.80 -27.32 -10.47
C MET A 1 -16.10 -26.53 -11.57
N LYS A 2 -16.56 -26.56 -12.84
CA LYS A 2 -15.91 -25.78 -13.91
C LYS A 2 -16.28 -24.32 -13.74
N VAL A 3 -15.31 -23.48 -13.38
CA VAL A 3 -15.50 -22.04 -13.27
C VAL A 3 -15.70 -21.45 -14.68
N ASP A 4 -16.73 -20.59 -14.84
CA ASP A 4 -17.01 -19.94 -16.13
C ASP A 4 -15.78 -19.12 -16.59
N PRO A 5 -15.27 -19.34 -17.82
CA PRO A 5 -14.10 -18.62 -18.33
C PRO A 5 -14.32 -17.10 -18.39
N ARG A 6 -15.57 -16.65 -18.54
CA ARG A 6 -15.91 -15.21 -18.49
C ARG A 6 -15.66 -14.61 -17.11
N PHE A 7 -15.99 -15.37 -16.05
CA PHE A 7 -15.76 -14.95 -14.68
C PHE A 7 -14.26 -14.84 -14.34
N VAL A 8 -13.47 -15.83 -14.77
CA VAL A 8 -11.99 -15.80 -14.63
C VAL A 8 -11.38 -14.60 -15.34
N TYR A 9 -11.87 -14.29 -16.54
CA TYR A 9 -11.44 -13.12 -17.31
C TYR A 9 -11.76 -11.80 -16.59
N LEU A 10 -12.98 -11.66 -16.08
CA LEU A 10 -13.42 -10.48 -15.35
C LEU A 10 -12.57 -10.21 -14.09
N ILE A 11 -12.34 -11.27 -13.29
CA ILE A 11 -11.52 -11.19 -12.08
C ILE A 11 -10.08 -10.77 -12.43
N GLY A 12 -9.51 -11.33 -13.50
CA GLY A 12 -8.19 -10.94 -13.98
C GLY A 12 -8.10 -9.47 -14.41
N TRP A 13 -9.19 -8.92 -14.97
CA TRP A 13 -9.29 -7.49 -15.29
C TRP A 13 -9.37 -6.60 -14.04
N LEU A 14 -10.15 -7.01 -13.04
CA LEU A 14 -10.25 -6.30 -11.76
C LEU A 14 -8.88 -6.21 -11.07
N SER A 15 -8.12 -7.28 -11.05
CA SER A 15 -6.73 -7.25 -10.55
C SER A 15 -5.83 -6.27 -11.31
N ARG A 16 -6.00 -6.21 -12.66
CA ARG A 16 -5.25 -5.25 -13.48
C ARG A 16 -5.63 -3.81 -13.17
N LEU A 17 -6.92 -3.52 -13.07
CA LEU A 17 -7.42 -2.18 -12.74
C LEU A 17 -6.94 -1.74 -11.37
N ALA A 18 -6.97 -2.62 -10.37
CA ALA A 18 -6.46 -2.32 -9.03
C ALA A 18 -4.96 -2.01 -9.03
N GLY A 19 -4.15 -2.76 -9.77
CA GLY A 19 -2.72 -2.48 -9.91
C GLY A 19 -2.46 -1.14 -10.60
N LEU A 20 -3.19 -0.83 -11.68
CA LEU A 20 -3.09 0.46 -12.38
C LEU A 20 -3.57 1.62 -11.51
N ALA A 21 -4.67 1.44 -10.77
CA ALA A 21 -5.16 2.44 -9.83
C ALA A 21 -4.12 2.73 -8.73
N SER A 22 -3.48 1.71 -8.16
CA SER A 22 -2.43 1.88 -7.16
C SER A 22 -1.21 2.64 -7.71
N VAL A 23 -0.77 2.31 -8.92
CA VAL A 23 0.34 3.04 -9.58
C VAL A 23 -0.06 4.48 -9.88
N GLY A 24 -1.26 4.67 -10.45
CA GLY A 24 -1.77 5.99 -10.82
C GLY A 24 -1.95 6.89 -9.60
N SER A 25 -2.52 6.36 -8.52
CA SER A 25 -2.71 7.10 -7.28
C SER A 25 -1.39 7.53 -6.65
N GLY A 26 -0.43 6.62 -6.54
CA GLY A 26 0.90 6.95 -6.03
C GLY A 26 1.62 7.99 -6.90
N ALA A 27 1.52 7.87 -8.24
CA ALA A 27 2.11 8.82 -9.17
C ALA A 27 1.47 10.23 -9.06
N LEU A 28 0.16 10.32 -8.90
CA LEU A 28 -0.55 11.59 -8.69
C LEU A 28 -0.11 12.28 -7.39
N VAL A 29 0.01 11.54 -6.29
CA VAL A 29 0.48 12.09 -5.01
C VAL A 29 1.91 12.60 -5.14
N LEU A 30 2.83 11.82 -5.75
CA LEU A 30 4.22 12.28 -5.96
C LEU A 30 4.29 13.49 -6.88
N TRP A 31 3.44 13.56 -7.90
CA TRP A 31 3.30 14.74 -8.75
C TRP A 31 2.84 15.95 -7.93
N GLY A 32 1.82 15.79 -7.07
CA GLY A 32 1.34 16.83 -6.16
C GLY A 32 2.44 17.38 -5.25
N TRP A 33 3.33 16.50 -4.76
CA TRP A 33 4.50 16.91 -4.00
C TRP A 33 5.52 17.69 -4.85
N ASN A 34 5.70 17.32 -6.11
CA ASN A 34 6.64 18.01 -7.00
C ASN A 34 6.16 19.40 -7.44
N VAL A 35 4.84 19.58 -7.63
CA VAL A 35 4.25 20.87 -8.04
C VAL A 35 3.72 21.70 -6.87
N ASP A 36 3.82 21.18 -5.63
CA ASP A 36 3.33 21.75 -4.39
C ASP A 36 1.81 22.01 -4.37
N ASP A 37 1.03 21.10 -4.99
CA ASP A 37 -0.42 21.16 -5.04
C ASP A 37 -1.06 20.35 -3.90
N GLU A 38 -1.71 21.04 -2.96
CA GLU A 38 -2.35 20.45 -1.78
C GLU A 38 -3.49 19.47 -2.15
N ALA A 39 -4.23 19.74 -3.22
CA ALA A 39 -5.32 18.87 -3.65
C ALA A 39 -4.81 17.53 -4.19
N LEU A 40 -3.70 17.54 -4.92
CA LEU A 40 -3.06 16.32 -5.40
C LEU A 40 -2.35 15.53 -4.30
N LYS A 41 -1.78 16.22 -3.30
CA LYS A 41 -1.15 15.57 -2.13
C LYS A 41 -2.16 14.79 -1.28
N SER A 42 -3.44 15.22 -1.25
CA SER A 42 -4.54 14.66 -0.47
C SER A 42 -5.63 14.00 -1.32
N PHE A 43 -5.25 13.42 -2.46
CA PHE A 43 -6.19 12.71 -3.34
C PHE A 43 -7.46 13.51 -3.71
N MET A 44 -7.31 14.81 -3.99
CA MET A 44 -8.38 15.76 -4.34
C MET A 44 -9.37 16.10 -3.19
N HIS A 45 -9.04 15.78 -1.95
CA HIS A 45 -9.81 16.21 -0.79
C HIS A 45 -9.13 17.39 -0.09
N SER A 46 -9.53 18.61 -0.40
CA SER A 46 -9.03 19.82 0.26
C SER A 46 -9.36 19.79 1.76
N GLY A 47 -8.34 20.02 2.60
CA GLY A 47 -8.48 20.08 4.07
C GLY A 47 -8.13 18.76 4.81
N GLN A 48 -7.70 17.72 4.11
CA GLN A 48 -7.18 16.50 4.74
C GLN A 48 -5.65 16.51 4.87
N VAL A 49 -5.13 15.65 5.74
CA VAL A 49 -3.68 15.45 5.89
C VAL A 49 -3.12 14.88 4.61
N ALA A 50 -2.10 15.53 4.04
CA ALA A 50 -1.43 15.09 2.83
C ALA A 50 -0.89 13.65 2.97
N THR A 51 -1.01 12.85 1.91
CA THR A 51 -0.43 11.51 1.87
C THR A 51 1.10 11.59 1.82
N HIS A 52 1.77 10.86 2.69
CA HIS A 52 3.23 10.86 2.77
C HIS A 52 3.86 10.33 1.46
N PRO A 53 4.92 10.97 0.93
CA PRO A 53 5.56 10.54 -0.33
C PRO A 53 6.00 9.08 -0.34
N LEU A 54 6.47 8.56 0.80
CA LEU A 54 6.87 7.17 0.93
C LEU A 54 5.69 6.22 0.76
N ILE A 55 4.51 6.56 1.28
CA ILE A 55 3.27 5.80 1.07
C ILE A 55 2.94 5.75 -0.43
N ALA A 56 3.06 6.87 -1.11
CA ALA A 56 2.84 6.96 -2.55
C ALA A 56 3.83 6.08 -3.34
N MET A 57 5.11 6.10 -2.98
CA MET A 57 6.12 5.21 -3.57
C MET A 57 5.80 3.73 -3.33
N GLU A 58 5.38 3.37 -2.13
CA GLU A 58 4.98 1.99 -1.77
C GLU A 58 3.77 1.53 -2.60
N PHE A 59 2.76 2.39 -2.83
CA PHE A 59 1.64 2.08 -3.73
C PHE A 59 2.10 1.84 -5.16
N ILE A 60 3.05 2.62 -5.68
CA ILE A 60 3.62 2.43 -7.01
C ILE A 60 4.33 1.07 -7.07
N LEU A 61 5.22 0.78 -6.12
CA LEU A 61 5.98 -0.46 -6.09
C LEU A 61 5.07 -1.69 -5.97
N ALA A 62 4.09 -1.65 -5.06
CA ALA A 62 3.14 -2.73 -4.85
C ALA A 62 2.20 -2.91 -6.06
N GLY A 63 1.74 -1.82 -6.67
CA GLY A 63 0.92 -1.85 -7.88
C GLY A 63 1.67 -2.45 -9.07
N ILE A 64 2.93 -2.06 -9.29
CA ILE A 64 3.80 -2.65 -10.32
C ILE A 64 4.02 -4.14 -10.04
N ALA A 65 4.36 -4.51 -8.80
CA ALA A 65 4.53 -5.90 -8.42
C ALA A 65 3.28 -6.73 -8.73
N LEU A 66 2.08 -6.22 -8.38
CA LEU A 66 0.81 -6.86 -8.69
C LEU A 66 0.62 -7.04 -10.20
N LEU A 67 0.85 -5.99 -11.01
CA LEU A 67 0.71 -6.05 -12.47
C LEU A 67 1.61 -7.10 -13.11
N PHE A 68 2.82 -7.29 -12.59
CA PHE A 68 3.74 -8.31 -13.06
C PHE A 68 3.38 -9.72 -12.58
N LEU A 69 2.94 -9.88 -11.32
CA LEU A 69 2.74 -11.18 -10.67
C LEU A 69 1.33 -11.75 -10.82
N ARG A 70 0.32 -10.98 -11.28
CA ARG A 70 -1.09 -11.38 -11.33
C ARG A 70 -1.42 -12.54 -12.28
N ALA A 71 -0.61 -12.78 -13.32
CA ALA A 71 -0.89 -13.81 -14.31
C ALA A 71 -0.43 -15.20 -13.83
N ASP A 72 -1.16 -16.26 -14.22
CA ASP A 72 -0.82 -17.64 -13.84
C ASP A 72 0.40 -18.16 -14.56
N ARG A 73 0.58 -17.79 -15.84
CA ARG A 73 1.73 -18.16 -16.64
C ARG A 73 2.63 -16.96 -16.85
N LEU A 74 3.72 -16.90 -16.08
CA LEU A 74 4.69 -15.82 -16.15
C LEU A 74 5.99 -16.29 -16.82
N SER A 75 6.56 -15.48 -17.70
CA SER A 75 7.94 -15.64 -18.11
C SER A 75 8.87 -15.41 -16.91
N ARG A 76 10.04 -16.05 -16.91
CA ARG A 76 11.00 -15.96 -15.79
C ARG A 76 11.35 -14.52 -15.44
N TRP A 77 11.61 -13.70 -16.46
CA TRP A 77 11.98 -12.29 -16.23
C TRP A 77 10.84 -11.46 -15.58
N ARG A 78 9.60 -11.64 -16.04
CA ARG A 78 8.43 -10.95 -15.45
C ARG A 78 8.25 -11.31 -13.98
N ARG A 79 8.43 -12.58 -13.66
CA ARG A 79 8.38 -13.06 -12.28
C ARG A 79 9.49 -12.45 -11.43
N GLN A 80 10.72 -12.41 -11.93
CA GLN A 80 11.87 -11.84 -11.21
C GLN A 80 11.67 -10.34 -10.97
N VAL A 81 11.24 -9.58 -11.98
CA VAL A 81 10.94 -8.15 -11.84
C VAL A 81 9.82 -7.93 -10.82
N GLY A 82 8.71 -8.65 -10.92
CA GLY A 82 7.61 -8.54 -9.97
C GLY A 82 8.01 -8.88 -8.54
N LEU A 83 8.81 -9.94 -8.33
CA LEU A 83 9.36 -10.29 -7.03
C LEU A 83 10.35 -9.23 -6.52
N GLY A 84 11.15 -8.63 -7.41
CA GLY A 84 12.04 -7.52 -7.05
C GLY A 84 11.27 -6.33 -6.46
N PHE A 85 10.19 -5.89 -7.13
CA PHE A 85 9.32 -4.83 -6.62
C PHE A 85 8.62 -5.23 -5.32
N ALA A 86 8.11 -6.44 -5.21
CA ALA A 86 7.48 -6.95 -3.99
C ALA A 86 8.47 -7.00 -2.81
N THR A 87 9.71 -7.41 -3.06
CA THR A 87 10.78 -7.41 -2.05
C THR A 87 11.14 -5.99 -1.63
N ALA A 88 11.18 -5.04 -2.57
CA ALA A 88 11.40 -3.63 -2.24
C ALA A 88 10.32 -3.09 -1.28
N VAL A 89 9.03 -3.39 -1.52
CA VAL A 89 7.93 -3.06 -0.60
C VAL A 89 8.20 -3.62 0.80
N VAL A 90 8.56 -4.90 0.91
CA VAL A 90 8.86 -5.53 2.21
C VAL A 90 10.02 -4.82 2.90
N LEU A 91 11.12 -4.54 2.17
CA LEU A 91 12.31 -3.91 2.76
C LEU A 91 12.03 -2.49 3.27
N VAL A 92 11.29 -1.68 2.51
CA VAL A 92 10.91 -0.33 2.93
C VAL A 92 9.99 -0.39 4.15
N ALA A 93 8.98 -1.26 4.15
CA ALA A 93 8.07 -1.44 5.28
C ALA A 93 8.81 -1.90 6.54
N VAL A 94 9.71 -2.88 6.44
CA VAL A 94 10.54 -3.37 7.56
C VAL A 94 11.46 -2.25 8.07
N HIS A 95 12.14 -1.54 7.17
CA HIS A 95 12.99 -0.40 7.56
C HIS A 95 12.21 0.64 8.37
N LYS A 96 10.98 0.95 7.97
CA LYS A 96 10.12 1.88 8.71
C LYS A 96 9.70 1.34 10.07
N LEU A 97 9.31 0.08 10.17
CA LEU A 97 8.93 -0.54 11.45
C LEU A 97 10.13 -0.58 12.42
N ILE A 98 11.33 -0.89 11.93
CA ILE A 98 12.56 -0.82 12.74
C ILE A 98 12.83 0.62 13.17
N GLY A 99 12.68 1.59 12.26
CA GLY A 99 12.84 3.01 12.55
C GLY A 99 11.93 3.50 13.69
N TYR A 100 10.71 2.99 13.76
CA TYR A 100 9.80 3.24 14.88
C TYR A 100 10.30 2.65 16.20
N GLN A 101 10.75 1.40 16.19
CA GLN A 101 11.20 0.70 17.40
C GLN A 101 12.42 1.37 18.03
N TYR A 102 13.35 1.84 17.20
CA TYR A 102 14.61 2.45 17.65
C TYR A 102 14.61 3.98 17.64
N ASN A 103 13.45 4.58 17.33
CA ASN A 103 13.28 6.04 17.23
C ASN A 103 14.32 6.71 16.29
N LEU A 104 14.68 6.00 15.22
CA LEU A 104 15.60 6.48 14.21
C LEU A 104 14.88 7.52 13.35
N GLY A 105 15.15 8.80 13.61
CA GLY A 105 14.48 9.94 12.98
C GLY A 105 14.80 10.18 11.50
N HIS A 106 15.44 9.24 10.80
CA HIS A 106 15.86 9.41 9.42
C HIS A 106 14.75 9.02 8.44
N GLU A 107 14.09 10.01 7.87
CA GLU A 107 13.12 9.88 6.78
C GLU A 107 13.86 10.03 5.43
N VAL A 108 14.26 8.90 4.82
CA VAL A 108 15.01 8.87 3.54
C VAL A 108 14.35 9.66 2.40
N PRO A 109 13.00 9.69 2.23
CA PRO A 109 12.38 10.45 1.14
C PRO A 109 12.45 11.97 1.31
N THR A 110 12.72 12.46 2.50
CA THR A 110 12.80 13.89 2.79
C THR A 110 13.84 14.60 1.91
N TYR A 111 14.96 13.93 1.65
CA TYR A 111 16.04 14.50 0.83
C TYR A 111 15.69 14.64 -0.65
N LEU A 112 14.74 13.85 -1.17
CA LEU A 112 14.32 13.89 -2.57
C LEU A 112 13.39 15.07 -2.90
N PHE A 113 12.68 15.60 -1.91
CA PHE A 113 11.68 16.66 -2.07
C PHE A 113 12.01 17.94 -1.31
N LEU A 114 13.20 18.02 -0.68
CA LEU A 114 13.60 19.07 0.26
C LEU A 114 13.63 20.45 -0.36
N ASP A 115 13.90 20.56 -1.65
CA ASP A 115 14.22 21.83 -2.31
C ASP A 115 12.99 22.71 -2.64
N ARG A 116 11.77 22.16 -2.60
CA ARG A 116 10.56 22.88 -3.01
C ARG A 116 9.43 22.96 -1.98
N SER A 117 9.53 22.25 -0.87
CA SER A 117 8.44 22.19 0.12
C SER A 117 8.91 22.35 1.57
N ILE A 118 10.01 23.08 1.79
CA ILE A 118 10.60 23.29 3.12
C ILE A 118 9.56 23.89 4.08
N ASP A 119 8.74 24.83 3.63
CA ASP A 119 7.74 25.48 4.48
C ASP A 119 6.59 24.54 4.85
N SER A 120 6.08 23.77 3.90
CA SER A 120 5.06 22.73 4.14
C SER A 120 5.61 21.62 5.03
N TYR A 121 6.86 21.19 4.77
CA TYR A 121 7.54 20.17 5.57
C TYR A 121 7.77 20.63 7.01
N LEU A 122 8.25 21.86 7.23
CA LEU A 122 8.46 22.43 8.56
C LEU A 122 7.14 22.63 9.32
N PHE A 123 6.07 22.98 8.62
CA PHE A 123 4.75 23.09 9.21
C PHE A 123 4.25 21.72 9.73
N TYR A 124 4.32 20.67 8.91
CA TYR A 124 3.91 19.32 9.31
C TYR A 124 4.86 18.69 10.32
N PHE A 125 6.17 18.98 10.25
CA PHE A 125 7.16 18.50 11.22
C PHE A 125 6.96 19.12 12.61
N LYS A 126 6.63 20.42 12.70
CA LYS A 126 6.30 21.10 13.95
C LYS A 126 5.04 20.54 14.62
N LEU A 127 4.08 20.03 13.85
CA LEU A 127 2.88 19.37 14.37
C LEU A 127 3.14 17.93 14.83
N GLY A 128 4.37 17.41 14.75
CA GLY A 128 4.75 16.08 15.22
C GLY A 128 4.15 14.90 14.44
N GLY A 129 3.47 15.18 13.30
CA GLY A 129 2.61 14.21 12.62
C GLY A 129 3.04 13.75 11.24
N TYR A 130 4.15 14.25 10.68
CA TYR A 130 4.50 13.93 9.29
C TYR A 130 5.42 12.70 9.19
N ARG A 131 4.96 11.58 9.71
CA ARG A 131 5.62 10.29 9.56
C ARG A 131 4.65 9.30 8.94
N MET A 132 5.15 8.40 8.09
CA MET A 132 4.37 7.25 7.66
C MET A 132 3.85 6.51 8.89
N SER A 133 2.53 6.30 9.03
CA SER A 133 2.00 5.65 10.23
C SER A 133 2.50 4.21 10.38
N PRO A 134 2.71 3.69 11.61
CA PRO A 134 3.08 2.29 11.83
C PRO A 134 2.08 1.31 11.21
N ASN A 135 0.79 1.66 11.23
CA ASN A 135 -0.26 0.87 10.62
C ASN A 135 -0.11 0.76 9.10
N ALA A 136 0.25 1.86 8.42
CA ALA A 136 0.52 1.83 6.98
C ALA A 136 1.76 0.97 6.68
N ALA A 137 2.86 1.12 7.44
CA ALA A 137 4.05 0.31 7.29
C ALA A 137 3.75 -1.19 7.49
N PHE A 138 2.97 -1.54 8.52
CA PHE A 138 2.55 -2.91 8.76
C PHE A 138 1.65 -3.46 7.63
N SER A 139 0.73 -2.66 7.12
CA SER A 139 -0.14 -3.05 5.99
C SER A 139 0.68 -3.28 4.71
N PHE A 140 1.67 -2.43 4.40
CA PHE A 140 2.57 -2.67 3.27
C PHE A 140 3.46 -3.89 3.47
N LEU A 141 3.92 -4.16 4.69
CA LEU A 141 4.64 -5.40 4.99
C LEU A 141 3.79 -6.63 4.63
N LEU A 142 2.53 -6.66 5.05
CA LEU A 142 1.61 -7.77 4.74
C LEU A 142 1.32 -7.88 3.24
N VAL A 143 1.08 -6.76 2.55
CA VAL A 143 0.89 -6.72 1.10
C VAL A 143 2.13 -7.20 0.37
N GLY A 144 3.31 -6.71 0.75
CA GLY A 144 4.58 -7.13 0.18
C GLY A 144 4.86 -8.62 0.39
N LEU A 145 4.61 -9.14 1.59
CA LEU A 145 4.71 -10.57 1.89
C LEU A 145 3.72 -11.39 1.06
N ALA A 146 2.47 -10.93 0.92
CA ALA A 146 1.48 -11.61 0.08
C ALA A 146 1.94 -11.69 -1.38
N LEU A 147 2.54 -10.61 -1.91
CA LEU A 147 3.10 -10.57 -3.27
C LEU A 147 4.32 -11.49 -3.42
N VAL A 148 5.24 -11.48 -2.47
CA VAL A 148 6.43 -12.37 -2.50
C VAL A 148 6.01 -13.84 -2.41
N LEU A 149 5.03 -14.15 -1.56
CA LEU A 149 4.55 -15.49 -1.29
C LEU A 149 3.45 -15.96 -2.25
N ILE A 150 3.07 -15.17 -3.25
CA ILE A 150 1.94 -15.45 -4.15
C ILE A 150 2.07 -16.79 -4.88
N ASP A 151 3.29 -17.29 -5.05
CA ASP A 151 3.60 -18.59 -5.67
C ASP A 151 3.82 -19.71 -4.66
N VAL A 152 3.95 -19.39 -3.37
CA VAL A 152 4.28 -20.36 -2.33
C VAL A 152 3.03 -21.13 -1.91
N ARG A 153 3.08 -22.47 -2.04
CA ARG A 153 2.04 -23.38 -1.57
C ARG A 153 2.56 -24.21 -0.39
N ILE A 154 1.96 -24.04 0.77
CA ILE A 154 2.26 -24.87 1.94
C ILE A 154 1.27 -26.04 1.95
N ARG A 155 1.75 -27.28 1.90
CA ARG A 155 0.94 -28.51 1.85
C ARG A 155 -0.13 -28.50 0.73
N GLY A 156 0.21 -27.95 -0.44
CA GLY A 156 -0.72 -27.84 -1.57
C GLY A 156 -1.78 -26.74 -1.46
N ARG A 157 -1.77 -25.93 -0.39
CA ARG A 157 -2.75 -24.87 -0.15
C ARG A 157 -2.09 -23.50 -0.10
N ALA A 158 -2.69 -22.50 -0.75
CA ALA A 158 -2.16 -21.13 -0.86
C ALA A 158 -2.71 -20.20 0.25
N TYR A 159 -2.75 -20.65 1.51
CA TYR A 159 -3.41 -19.88 2.57
C TYR A 159 -2.59 -18.70 3.09
N LEU A 160 -1.27 -18.77 3.06
CA LEU A 160 -0.43 -17.74 3.69
C LEU A 160 -0.57 -16.36 3.02
N PRO A 161 -0.48 -16.23 1.67
CA PRO A 161 -0.75 -14.95 1.02
C PRO A 161 -2.16 -14.42 1.31
N GLN A 162 -3.17 -15.31 1.32
CA GLN A 162 -4.56 -14.93 1.59
C GLN A 162 -4.74 -14.39 3.02
N ILE A 163 -4.10 -15.01 4.01
CA ILE A 163 -4.11 -14.54 5.40
C ILE A 163 -3.49 -13.13 5.48
N CYS A 164 -2.34 -12.92 4.85
CA CYS A 164 -1.70 -11.60 4.83
C CYS A 164 -2.63 -10.53 4.21
N ILE A 165 -3.29 -10.86 3.10
CA ILE A 165 -4.23 -9.94 2.42
C ILE A 165 -5.43 -9.65 3.32
N LEU A 166 -6.03 -10.67 3.95
CA LEU A 166 -7.19 -10.49 4.83
C LEU A 166 -6.86 -9.64 6.04
N VAL A 167 -5.70 -9.84 6.66
CA VAL A 167 -5.24 -9.02 7.80
C VAL A 167 -4.98 -7.59 7.35
N ALA A 168 -4.33 -7.37 6.19
CA ALA A 168 -4.13 -6.04 5.63
C ALA A 168 -5.47 -5.35 5.30
N THR A 169 -6.44 -6.09 4.75
CA THR A 169 -7.80 -5.59 4.48
C THR A 169 -8.51 -5.18 5.77
N ALA A 170 -8.43 -6.01 6.81
CA ALA A 170 -9.02 -5.70 8.10
C ALA A 170 -8.41 -4.44 8.72
N ALA A 171 -7.08 -4.26 8.64
CA ALA A 171 -6.39 -3.05 9.09
C ALA A 171 -6.86 -1.80 8.31
N GLY A 172 -7.04 -1.91 6.98
CA GLY A 172 -7.58 -0.85 6.14
C GLY A 172 -9.03 -0.47 6.51
N LEU A 173 -9.89 -1.47 6.71
CA LEU A 173 -11.27 -1.26 7.14
C LEU A 173 -11.36 -0.62 8.53
N LEU A 174 -10.51 -1.04 9.47
CA LEU A 174 -10.43 -0.45 10.80
C LEU A 174 -10.01 1.02 10.73
N SER A 175 -9.01 1.35 9.90
CA SER A 175 -8.58 2.73 9.68
C SER A 175 -9.71 3.58 9.08
N MET A 176 -10.45 3.04 8.11
CA MET A 176 -11.59 3.71 7.50
C MET A 176 -12.73 3.93 8.49
N SER A 177 -13.06 2.90 9.29
CA SER A 177 -14.12 2.97 10.30
C SER A 177 -13.82 4.02 11.37
N SER A 178 -12.59 4.09 11.87
CA SER A 178 -12.20 5.07 12.86
C SER A 178 -12.32 6.51 12.36
N TYR A 179 -12.14 6.73 11.08
CA TYR A 179 -12.35 8.04 10.47
C TYR A 179 -13.84 8.41 10.42
N PHE A 180 -14.71 7.48 9.98
CA PHE A 180 -16.16 7.73 9.90
C PHE A 180 -16.80 7.97 11.27
N TYR A 181 -16.36 7.24 12.29
CA TYR A 181 -16.95 7.37 13.63
C TYR A 181 -16.28 8.45 14.49
N ASN A 182 -15.31 9.19 13.93
CA ASN A 182 -14.54 10.21 14.66
C ASN A 182 -13.97 9.70 16.00
N VAL A 183 -13.65 8.41 16.06
CA VAL A 183 -13.20 7.70 17.26
C VAL A 183 -11.69 7.92 17.44
N LEU A 184 -11.24 9.17 17.36
CA LEU A 184 -9.88 9.57 17.73
C LEU A 184 -9.51 9.15 19.17
N LEU A 185 -10.52 8.94 20.01
CA LEU A 185 -10.35 8.51 21.41
C LEU A 185 -9.77 7.08 21.54
N LEU A 186 -10.04 6.18 20.63
CA LEU A 186 -9.47 4.81 20.66
C LEU A 186 -7.97 4.78 20.28
N TYR A 187 -7.48 5.81 19.60
CA TYR A 187 -6.09 5.89 19.16
C TYR A 187 -5.18 6.58 20.17
N GLY A 188 -5.74 7.38 21.09
CA GLY A 188 -4.97 8.02 22.17
C GLY A 188 -4.39 7.04 23.19
N VAL A 189 -4.96 5.81 23.26
CA VAL A 189 -4.54 4.79 24.23
C VAL A 189 -3.37 3.93 23.72
N SER A 190 -3.14 3.84 22.41
CA SER A 190 -2.19 2.88 21.83
C SER A 190 -1.07 3.48 20.98
N GLY A 191 -0.98 4.81 20.83
CA GLY A 191 0.01 5.43 19.93
C GLY A 191 -0.15 5.04 18.44
N LEU A 192 -1.25 4.36 18.08
CA LEU A 192 -1.57 3.98 16.72
C LEU A 192 -2.20 5.17 16.00
N VAL A 193 -1.42 5.84 15.16
CA VAL A 193 -1.94 6.91 14.30
C VAL A 193 -2.76 6.26 13.17
N PRO A 194 -4.05 6.64 12.98
CA PRO A 194 -4.85 6.11 11.89
C PRO A 194 -4.22 6.46 10.54
N ALA A 195 -4.30 5.54 9.59
CA ALA A 195 -3.95 5.87 8.22
C ALA A 195 -4.98 6.87 7.68
N VAL A 196 -4.51 7.83 6.88
CA VAL A 196 -5.38 8.81 6.19
C VAL A 196 -6.41 8.03 5.34
N PRO A 197 -7.68 8.47 5.23
CA PRO A 197 -8.74 7.78 4.49
C PRO A 197 -8.33 7.36 3.08
N ASP A 198 -7.62 8.24 2.40
CA ASP A 198 -7.09 7.99 1.04
C ASP A 198 -6.14 6.80 1.02
N THR A 199 -5.25 6.71 2.01
CA THR A 199 -4.34 5.57 2.18
C THR A 199 -5.12 4.29 2.48
N ALA A 200 -6.14 4.35 3.33
CA ALA A 200 -7.00 3.20 3.65
C ALA A 200 -7.75 2.72 2.40
N THR A 201 -8.32 3.63 1.62
CA THR A 201 -8.99 3.32 0.35
C THR A 201 -8.01 2.68 -0.65
N GLY A 202 -6.80 3.23 -0.79
CA GLY A 202 -5.75 2.65 -1.61
C GLY A 202 -5.39 1.22 -1.22
N PHE A 203 -5.29 0.93 0.09
CA PHE A 203 -5.07 -0.43 0.59
C PHE A 203 -6.22 -1.37 0.26
N LEU A 204 -7.48 -0.94 0.40
CA LEU A 204 -8.63 -1.77 0.07
C LEU A 204 -8.65 -2.14 -1.42
N ILE A 205 -8.37 -1.17 -2.30
CA ILE A 205 -8.26 -1.41 -3.75
C ILE A 205 -7.14 -2.39 -4.05
N LEU A 206 -5.95 -2.20 -3.45
CA LEU A 206 -4.79 -3.05 -3.67
C LEU A 206 -5.02 -4.47 -3.15
N CYS A 207 -5.57 -4.62 -1.94
CA CYS A 207 -5.91 -5.92 -1.36
C CYS A 207 -6.97 -6.65 -2.18
N PHE A 208 -8.01 -5.94 -2.64
CA PHE A 208 -9.01 -6.50 -3.54
C PHE A 208 -8.37 -6.98 -4.85
N GLY A 209 -7.48 -6.18 -5.44
CA GLY A 209 -6.73 -6.57 -6.63
C GLY A 209 -5.86 -7.81 -6.43
N LEU A 210 -5.25 -7.97 -5.24
CA LEU A 210 -4.49 -9.14 -4.84
C LEU A 210 -5.36 -10.40 -4.68
N LEU A 211 -6.55 -10.27 -4.07
CA LEU A 211 -7.51 -11.37 -3.98
C LEU A 211 -8.01 -11.81 -5.35
N CYS A 212 -8.14 -10.87 -6.28
CA CYS A 212 -8.50 -11.13 -7.69
C CYS A 212 -7.33 -11.63 -8.54
N ALA A 213 -6.11 -11.67 -8.01
CA ALA A 213 -4.96 -12.21 -8.72
C ALA A 213 -5.05 -13.73 -8.81
N ARG A 214 -4.78 -14.29 -10.01
CA ARG A 214 -4.72 -15.74 -10.26
C ARG A 214 -6.00 -16.52 -9.94
N PRO A 215 -7.14 -16.15 -10.53
CA PRO A 215 -8.44 -16.79 -10.26
C PRO A 215 -8.53 -18.25 -10.75
N ALA A 216 -7.66 -18.69 -11.64
CA ALA A 216 -7.68 -20.04 -12.21
C ALA A 216 -6.89 -21.08 -11.39
N ARG A 217 -6.23 -20.69 -10.31
CA ARG A 217 -5.57 -21.64 -9.40
C ARG A 217 -6.60 -22.20 -8.42
N GLU A 218 -7.18 -23.34 -8.79
CA GLU A 218 -7.97 -24.15 -7.87
C GLU A 218 -7.14 -24.52 -6.63
N PRO A 219 -7.77 -24.62 -5.46
CA PRO A 219 -7.13 -24.98 -4.19
C PRO A 219 -6.52 -26.37 -4.20
#